data_a32c9e9194ad9dfaf67c1e104add413f
#
_entry.id   a32c9e9194ad9dfaf67c1e104add413f
#
_cell.length_a   1.000
_cell.length_b   1.000
_cell.length_c   1.000
_cell.angle_alpha   90.00
_cell.angle_beta   90.00
_cell.angle_gamma   90.00
#
_symmetry.space_group_name_H-M   'P 1'
#
loop_
_entity.id
_entity.type
_entity.pdbx_description
1 polymer ?
#
loop_
_entity_poly.entity_id
_entity_poly.type
_entity_poly.pdbx_seq_one_letter_code
_entity_poly.pdbx_strand_id
1 'polypeptide(L)'
;MVFSLAHHFLRDRGVAEELAQDVFLELYRHLGEMQSPEHVIFWLRRVTANRCISESRRRQRRPEVPLEDAPEPEAPVSAADPIADEQLRRLVASLPEKFRMVVLLRYQEDLDPEDIARVLDVSVNTVKSQLQRALTMLRQKAAGMQGSL
;
A
#
# COMPACT_ATOMS: atom_id res chain seq x y z
N MET A 1 4.86 -7.29 -6.88
CA MET A 1 3.97 -6.11 -6.80
C MET A 1 2.81 -6.34 -5.84
N VAL A 2 1.96 -7.34 -6.07
CA VAL A 2 0.76 -7.58 -5.25
C VAL A 2 1.10 -7.79 -3.78
N PHE A 3 1.97 -8.74 -3.48
CA PHE A 3 2.36 -9.02 -2.09
C PHE A 3 3.08 -7.83 -1.44
N SER A 4 4.01 -7.20 -2.13
CA SER A 4 4.77 -6.09 -1.53
C SER A 4 3.90 -4.87 -1.27
N LEU A 5 2.97 -4.55 -2.16
CA LEU A 5 2.01 -3.46 -1.93
C LEU A 5 1.15 -3.76 -0.71
N ALA A 6 0.59 -4.97 -0.62
CA ALA A 6 -0.25 -5.37 0.51
C ALA A 6 0.55 -5.39 1.81
N HIS A 7 1.78 -5.90 1.79
CA HIS A 7 2.63 -5.98 2.98
C HIS A 7 3.01 -4.60 3.50
N HIS A 8 3.41 -3.70 2.62
CA HIS A 8 3.76 -2.33 3.04
C HIS A 8 2.54 -1.55 3.54
N PHE A 9 1.37 -1.82 2.96
CA PHE A 9 0.15 -1.12 3.37
C PHE A 9 -0.41 -1.66 4.69
N LEU A 10 -0.49 -2.97 4.85
CA LEU A 10 -1.13 -3.61 6.00
C LEU A 10 -0.16 -3.92 7.14
N ARG A 11 1.12 -4.01 6.86
CA ARG A 11 2.17 -4.34 7.84
C ARG A 11 1.92 -5.67 8.56
N ASP A 12 1.30 -6.61 7.86
CA ASP A 12 1.01 -7.96 8.36
C ASP A 12 1.28 -8.95 7.24
N ARG A 13 2.33 -9.74 7.41
CA ARG A 13 2.78 -10.66 6.37
C ARG A 13 1.75 -11.75 6.06
N GLY A 14 1.13 -12.33 7.09
CA GLY A 14 0.15 -13.40 6.91
C GLY A 14 -1.07 -12.90 6.14
N VAL A 15 -1.58 -11.73 6.50
CA VAL A 15 -2.72 -11.12 5.81
C VAL A 15 -2.35 -10.72 4.39
N ALA A 16 -1.14 -10.20 4.18
CA ALA A 16 -0.67 -9.84 2.84
C ALA A 16 -0.54 -11.07 1.93
N GLU A 17 -0.04 -12.19 2.45
CA GLU A 17 0.04 -13.45 1.71
C GLU A 17 -1.34 -13.96 1.32
N GLU A 18 -2.28 -13.97 2.25
CA GLU A 18 -3.65 -14.39 2.01
C GLU A 18 -4.34 -13.50 0.98
N LEU A 19 -4.17 -12.19 1.11
CA LEU A 19 -4.72 -11.22 0.15
C LEU A 19 -4.14 -11.43 -1.25
N ALA A 20 -2.83 -11.65 -1.34
CA ALA A 20 -2.17 -11.90 -2.62
C ALA A 20 -2.71 -13.18 -3.29
N GLN A 21 -2.91 -14.25 -2.52
CA GLN A 21 -3.51 -15.49 -3.04
C GLN A 21 -4.91 -15.22 -3.59
N ASP A 22 -5.74 -14.49 -2.85
CA ASP A 22 -7.10 -14.15 -3.28
C ASP A 22 -7.10 -13.32 -4.57
N VAL A 23 -6.18 -12.36 -4.69
CA VAL A 23 -6.04 -11.53 -5.89
C VAL A 23 -5.68 -12.39 -7.10
N PHE A 24 -4.72 -13.31 -6.96
CA PHE A 24 -4.32 -14.17 -8.07
C PHE A 24 -5.39 -15.19 -8.45
N LEU A 25 -6.15 -15.71 -7.50
CA LEU A 25 -7.30 -16.57 -7.79
C LEU A 25 -8.36 -15.79 -8.57
N GLU A 26 -8.61 -14.56 -8.20
CA GLU A 26 -9.55 -13.68 -8.92
C GLU A 26 -9.05 -13.36 -10.33
N LEU A 27 -7.75 -13.11 -10.48
CA LEU A 27 -7.13 -12.92 -11.80
C LEU A 27 -7.37 -14.13 -12.69
N TYR A 28 -7.17 -15.35 -12.14
CA TYR A 28 -7.38 -16.58 -12.91
C TYR A 28 -8.81 -16.65 -13.45
N ARG A 29 -9.79 -16.27 -12.69
CA ARG A 29 -11.20 -16.24 -13.11
C ARG A 29 -11.47 -15.24 -14.22
N HIS A 30 -10.69 -14.15 -14.28
CA HIS A 30 -10.89 -13.05 -15.21
C HIS A 30 -9.87 -13.03 -16.36
N LEU A 31 -9.02 -14.06 -16.47
CA LEU A 31 -7.97 -14.10 -17.51
C LEU A 31 -8.53 -13.96 -18.94
N GLY A 32 -9.69 -14.55 -19.20
CA GLY A 32 -10.32 -14.47 -20.53
C GLY A 32 -10.79 -13.08 -20.91
N GLU A 33 -10.93 -12.17 -19.97
CA GLU A 33 -11.33 -10.79 -20.19
C GLU A 33 -10.14 -9.85 -20.40
N MET A 34 -8.93 -10.33 -20.13
CA MET A 34 -7.72 -9.52 -20.23
C MET A 34 -7.29 -9.37 -21.68
N GLN A 35 -7.05 -8.13 -22.10
CA GLN A 35 -6.77 -7.78 -23.49
C GLN A 35 -5.28 -7.58 -23.77
N SER A 36 -4.47 -7.36 -22.73
CA SER A 36 -3.04 -7.08 -22.87
C SER A 36 -2.33 -7.28 -21.53
N PRO A 37 -0.98 -7.42 -21.52
CA PRO A 37 -0.20 -7.43 -20.28
C PRO A 37 -0.40 -6.17 -19.43
N GLU A 38 -0.53 -5.00 -20.07
CA GLU A 38 -0.78 -3.73 -19.39
C GLU A 38 -2.14 -3.74 -18.70
N HIS A 39 -3.15 -4.34 -19.31
CA HIS A 39 -4.46 -4.52 -18.70
C HIS A 39 -4.37 -5.39 -17.44
N VAL A 40 -3.59 -6.47 -17.49
CA VAL A 40 -3.38 -7.35 -16.34
C VAL A 40 -2.73 -6.58 -15.18
N ILE A 41 -1.69 -5.80 -15.45
CA ILE A 41 -0.97 -5.03 -14.43
C ILE A 41 -1.89 -3.98 -13.81
N PHE A 42 -2.64 -3.25 -14.62
CA PHE A 42 -3.62 -2.26 -14.14
C PHE A 42 -4.68 -2.93 -13.24
N TRP A 43 -5.23 -4.04 -13.70
CA TRP A 43 -6.24 -4.80 -12.96
C TRP A 43 -5.69 -5.28 -11.61
N LEU A 44 -4.47 -5.81 -11.59
CA LEU A 44 -3.81 -6.27 -10.37
C LEU A 44 -3.64 -5.13 -9.36
N ARG A 45 -3.17 -3.97 -9.81
CA ARG A 45 -3.00 -2.81 -8.93
C ARG A 45 -4.33 -2.33 -8.37
N ARG A 46 -5.34 -2.25 -9.20
CA ARG A 46 -6.67 -1.79 -8.80
C ARG A 46 -7.31 -2.74 -7.77
N VAL A 47 -7.32 -4.03 -8.06
CA VAL A 47 -7.90 -5.02 -7.15
C VAL A 47 -7.11 -5.09 -5.85
N THR A 48 -5.79 -5.07 -5.93
CA THR A 48 -4.93 -5.10 -4.73
C THR A 48 -5.18 -3.88 -3.86
N ALA A 49 -5.20 -2.69 -4.44
CA ALA A 49 -5.44 -1.45 -3.69
C ALA A 49 -6.82 -1.48 -3.02
N ASN A 50 -7.86 -1.88 -3.74
CA ASN A 50 -9.21 -1.96 -3.20
C ASN A 50 -9.32 -2.97 -2.04
N ARG A 51 -8.70 -4.14 -2.19
CA ARG A 51 -8.69 -5.16 -1.13
C ARG A 51 -7.90 -4.71 0.09
N CYS A 52 -6.78 -4.02 -0.11
CA CYS A 52 -5.98 -3.46 0.99
C CYS A 52 -6.80 -2.45 1.79
N ILE A 53 -7.48 -1.54 1.12
CA ILE A 53 -8.30 -0.52 1.76
C ILE A 53 -9.47 -1.16 2.51
N SER A 54 -10.13 -2.15 1.89
CA SER A 54 -11.23 -2.88 2.52
C SER A 54 -10.77 -3.61 3.77
N GLU A 55 -9.61 -4.27 3.72
CA GLU A 55 -9.05 -4.99 4.86
C GLU A 55 -8.66 -4.03 5.99
N SER A 56 -8.08 -2.89 5.66
CA SER A 56 -7.73 -1.86 6.63
C SER A 56 -8.98 -1.35 7.35
N ARG A 57 -10.06 -1.09 6.62
CA ARG A 57 -11.34 -0.65 7.20
C ARG A 57 -11.95 -1.73 8.07
N ARG A 58 -11.88 -2.99 7.66
CA ARG A 58 -12.38 -4.13 8.44
C ARG A 58 -11.65 -4.23 9.77
N ARG A 59 -10.34 -4.05 9.78
CA ARG A 59 -9.52 -4.06 11.00
C ARG A 59 -9.87 -2.93 11.96
N GLN A 60 -10.14 -1.75 11.44
CA GLN A 60 -10.52 -0.60 12.26
C GLN A 60 -11.87 -0.80 12.95
N ARG A 61 -12.79 -1.56 12.33
CA ARG A 61 -14.11 -1.84 12.89
C ARG A 61 -14.12 -2.95 13.94
N ARG A 62 -13.08 -3.80 13.95
CA ARG A 62 -12.93 -4.83 14.98
C ARG A 62 -12.01 -4.29 16.08
N PRO A 63 -12.49 -4.22 17.34
CA PRO A 63 -11.57 -4.03 18.44
C PRO A 63 -10.71 -5.30 18.53
N GLU A 64 -9.60 -5.32 17.84
CA GLU A 64 -8.62 -6.36 18.01
C GLU A 64 -7.99 -6.19 19.38
N VAL A 65 -8.05 -7.24 20.17
CA VAL A 65 -7.07 -7.44 21.22
C VAL A 65 -5.72 -7.34 20.50
N PRO A 66 -4.86 -6.36 20.83
CA PRO A 66 -3.56 -6.32 20.20
C PRO A 66 -2.91 -7.67 20.45
N LEU A 67 -2.78 -8.46 19.40
CA LEU A 67 -1.77 -9.49 19.37
C LEU A 67 -0.50 -8.73 19.70
N GLU A 68 0.03 -9.01 20.88
CA GLU A 68 1.29 -8.45 21.32
C GLU A 68 2.21 -8.35 20.12
N ASP A 69 2.85 -7.20 19.98
CA ASP A 69 3.82 -6.91 18.93
C ASP A 69 4.90 -7.99 18.87
N ALA A 70 4.54 -9.16 18.37
CA ALA A 70 5.52 -10.09 17.90
C ALA A 70 6.20 -9.40 16.72
N PRO A 71 7.49 -9.03 16.85
CA PRO A 71 8.16 -8.42 15.72
C PRO A 71 8.06 -9.39 14.57
N GLU A 72 7.40 -8.98 13.49
CA GLU A 72 7.42 -9.76 12.27
C GLU A 72 8.88 -10.05 11.94
N PRO A 73 9.22 -11.32 11.66
CA PRO A 73 10.56 -11.60 11.20
C PRO A 73 10.80 -10.75 9.96
N GLU A 74 11.84 -9.93 10.01
CA GLU A 74 12.20 -9.08 8.90
C GLU A 74 12.41 -9.96 7.66
N ALA A 75 11.51 -9.84 6.70
CA ALA A 75 11.76 -10.45 5.40
C ALA A 75 13.04 -9.85 4.84
N PRO A 76 13.95 -10.67 4.27
CA PRO A 76 15.16 -10.12 3.68
C PRO A 76 14.79 -9.02 2.69
N VAL A 77 15.34 -7.84 2.90
CA VAL A 77 15.10 -6.68 2.06
C VAL A 77 15.58 -7.02 0.66
N SER A 78 14.63 -7.12 -0.28
CA SER A 78 15.00 -7.23 -1.68
C SER A 78 15.70 -5.94 -2.09
N ALA A 79 16.86 -6.06 -2.75
CA ALA A 79 17.58 -4.90 -3.28
C ALA A 79 16.76 -4.10 -4.30
N ALA A 80 15.64 -4.65 -4.77
CA ALA A 80 14.70 -4.01 -5.68
C ALA A 80 13.57 -3.25 -4.98
N ASP A 81 13.49 -3.26 -3.64
CA ASP A 81 12.45 -2.57 -2.90
C ASP A 81 12.85 -1.09 -2.71
N PRO A 82 12.13 -0.14 -3.36
CA PRO A 82 12.46 1.28 -3.25
C PRO A 82 12.22 1.85 -1.85
N ILE A 83 11.43 1.17 -1.01
CA ILE A 83 11.21 1.56 0.39
C ILE A 83 11.91 0.54 1.29
N ALA A 84 13.23 0.46 1.16
CA ALA A 84 14.06 -0.49 1.89
C ALA A 84 14.33 -0.07 3.34
N ASP A 85 14.27 1.24 3.64
CA ASP A 85 14.51 1.77 4.97
C ASP A 85 13.32 1.46 5.90
N GLU A 86 13.57 0.69 6.95
CA GLU A 86 12.55 0.31 7.93
C GLU A 86 11.92 1.53 8.61
N GLN A 87 12.71 2.56 8.85
CA GLN A 87 12.22 3.81 9.45
C GLN A 87 11.21 4.50 8.53
N LEU A 88 11.51 4.57 7.24
CA LEU A 88 10.59 5.12 6.25
C LEU A 88 9.32 4.28 6.14
N ARG A 89 9.44 2.95 6.16
CA ARG A 89 8.27 2.06 6.16
C ARG A 89 7.34 2.32 7.33
N ARG A 90 7.90 2.53 8.51
CA ARG A 90 7.11 2.84 9.71
C ARG A 90 6.41 4.19 9.58
N LEU A 91 7.09 5.19 9.04
CA LEU A 91 6.51 6.50 8.80
C LEU A 91 5.33 6.41 7.83
N VAL A 92 5.52 5.71 6.72
CA VAL A 92 4.46 5.50 5.72
C VAL A 92 3.29 4.73 6.33
N ALA A 93 3.58 3.68 7.11
CA ALA A 93 2.53 2.87 7.76
C ALA A 93 1.72 3.67 8.77
N SER A 94 2.27 4.75 9.33
CA SER A 94 1.56 5.60 10.29
C SER A 94 0.60 6.59 9.64
N LEU A 95 0.64 6.75 8.31
CA LEU A 95 -0.27 7.64 7.60
C LEU A 95 -1.69 7.09 7.62
N PRO A 96 -2.73 7.96 7.61
CA PRO A 96 -4.09 7.51 7.33
C PRO A 96 -4.17 6.77 6.01
N GLU A 97 -5.10 5.81 5.90
CA GLU A 97 -5.11 4.84 4.80
C GLU A 97 -5.10 5.47 3.40
N LYS A 98 -5.86 6.54 3.19
CA LYS A 98 -5.93 7.19 1.88
C LYS A 98 -4.61 7.84 1.48
N PHE A 99 -3.89 8.43 2.42
CA PHE A 99 -2.58 9.02 2.18
C PHE A 99 -1.51 7.94 2.01
N ARG A 100 -1.59 6.89 2.79
CA ARG A 100 -0.68 5.75 2.69
C ARG A 100 -0.73 5.09 1.32
N MET A 101 -1.94 4.86 0.80
CA MET A 101 -2.11 4.20 -0.50
C MET A 101 -1.54 5.06 -1.65
N VAL A 102 -1.80 6.36 -1.69
CA VAL A 102 -1.28 7.20 -2.77
C VAL A 102 0.25 7.29 -2.72
N VAL A 103 0.84 7.31 -1.52
CA VAL A 103 2.31 7.32 -1.35
C VAL A 103 2.91 6.01 -1.88
N LEU A 104 2.33 4.87 -1.52
CA LEU A 104 2.84 3.58 -1.99
C LEU A 104 2.71 3.43 -3.50
N LEU A 105 1.59 3.84 -4.08
CA LEU A 105 1.40 3.79 -5.53
C LEU A 105 2.37 4.73 -6.25
N ARG A 106 2.64 5.90 -5.70
CA ARG A 106 3.54 6.89 -6.30
C ARG A 106 5.00 6.46 -6.23
N TYR A 107 5.47 6.03 -5.06
CA TYR A 107 6.89 5.86 -4.80
C TYR A 107 7.35 4.41 -4.86
N GLN A 108 6.52 3.47 -4.46
CA GLN A 108 6.86 2.04 -4.58
C GLN A 108 6.55 1.49 -5.96
N GLU A 109 5.38 1.83 -6.51
CA GLU A 109 4.94 1.35 -7.82
C GLU A 109 5.32 2.29 -8.96
N ASP A 110 5.90 3.43 -8.66
CA ASP A 110 6.38 4.42 -9.64
C ASP A 110 5.28 4.88 -10.61
N LEU A 111 4.06 5.05 -10.10
CA LEU A 111 2.95 5.55 -10.90
C LEU A 111 2.88 7.08 -10.85
N ASP A 112 2.51 7.69 -11.97
CA ASP A 112 2.21 9.12 -12.00
C ASP A 112 0.80 9.39 -11.43
N PRO A 113 0.47 10.66 -11.11
CA PRO A 113 -0.84 10.96 -10.52
C PRO A 113 -2.03 10.55 -11.38
N GLU A 114 -1.90 10.60 -12.70
CA GLU A 114 -2.96 10.20 -13.63
C GLU A 114 -3.22 8.68 -13.52
N ASP A 115 -2.17 7.88 -13.44
CA ASP A 115 -2.29 6.43 -13.27
C ASP A 115 -2.88 6.07 -11.90
N ILE A 116 -2.44 6.76 -10.85
CA ILE A 116 -2.98 6.57 -9.50
C ILE A 116 -4.49 6.89 -9.48
N ALA A 117 -4.88 7.98 -10.13
CA ALA A 117 -6.28 8.37 -10.22
C ALA A 117 -7.14 7.28 -10.87
N ARG A 118 -6.61 6.64 -11.93
CA ARG A 118 -7.31 5.52 -12.58
C ARG A 118 -7.38 4.28 -11.68
N VAL A 119 -6.29 3.95 -10.99
CA VAL A 119 -6.25 2.80 -10.08
C VAL A 119 -7.26 2.96 -8.95
N LEU A 120 -7.33 4.14 -8.35
CA LEU A 120 -8.18 4.41 -7.19
C LEU A 120 -9.59 4.91 -7.56
N ASP A 121 -9.84 5.18 -8.83
CA ASP A 121 -11.11 5.74 -9.32
C ASP A 121 -11.47 7.05 -8.62
N VAL A 122 -10.51 7.97 -8.59
CA VAL A 122 -10.67 9.33 -8.05
C VAL A 122 -10.11 10.33 -9.06
N SER A 123 -10.37 11.62 -8.85
CA SER A 123 -9.82 12.64 -9.74
C SER A 123 -8.32 12.83 -9.57
N VAL A 124 -7.65 13.28 -10.62
CA VAL A 124 -6.21 13.60 -10.57
C VAL A 124 -5.94 14.68 -9.52
N ASN A 125 -6.81 15.68 -9.41
CA ASN A 125 -6.66 16.74 -8.42
C ASN A 125 -6.73 16.19 -7.00
N THR A 126 -7.59 15.21 -6.74
CA THR A 126 -7.66 14.51 -5.46
C THR A 126 -6.33 13.80 -5.15
N VAL A 127 -5.77 13.10 -6.13
CA VAL A 127 -4.47 12.41 -5.96
C VAL A 127 -3.37 13.42 -5.64
N LYS A 128 -3.27 14.50 -6.41
CA LYS A 128 -2.24 15.53 -6.20
C LYS A 128 -2.36 16.16 -4.81
N SER A 129 -3.58 16.47 -4.38
CA SER A 129 -3.85 17.02 -3.06
C SER A 129 -3.46 16.04 -1.95
N GLN A 130 -3.83 14.76 -2.10
CA GLN A 130 -3.49 13.72 -1.13
C GLN A 130 -1.98 13.49 -1.04
N LEU A 131 -1.28 13.47 -2.18
CA LEU A 131 0.19 13.34 -2.20
C LEU A 131 0.86 14.50 -1.48
N GLN A 132 0.42 15.73 -1.74
CA GLN A 132 0.98 16.92 -1.09
C GLN A 132 0.78 16.86 0.43
N ARG A 133 -0.41 16.52 0.88
CA ARG A 133 -0.72 16.38 2.31
C ARG A 133 0.08 15.25 2.95
N ALA A 134 0.19 14.12 2.25
CA ALA A 134 0.96 12.97 2.75
C ALA A 134 2.43 13.33 2.94
N LEU A 135 3.03 14.03 1.98
CA LEU A 135 4.43 14.45 2.09
C LEU A 135 4.63 15.45 3.23
N THR A 136 3.68 16.36 3.45
CA THR A 136 3.71 17.27 4.59
C THR A 136 3.67 16.52 5.91
N MET A 137 2.78 15.53 6.03
CA MET A 137 2.68 14.68 7.22
C MET A 137 3.97 13.90 7.47
N LEU A 138 4.56 13.34 6.42
CA LEU A 138 5.82 12.59 6.54
C LEU A 138 6.97 13.49 7.00
N ARG A 139 7.06 14.70 6.47
CA ARG A 139 8.09 15.68 6.91
C ARG A 139 7.92 16.05 8.36
N GLN A 140 6.69 16.29 8.82
CA GLN A 140 6.40 16.62 10.20
C GLN A 140 6.77 15.47 11.15
N LYS A 141 6.42 14.24 10.78
CA LYS A 141 6.75 13.05 11.57
C LYS A 141 8.26 12.81 11.62
N ALA A 142 8.96 12.99 10.51
CA ALA A 142 10.41 12.85 10.44
C ALA A 142 11.11 13.92 11.28
N ALA A 143 10.63 15.18 11.25
CA ALA A 143 11.17 16.26 12.07
C ALA A 143 10.96 15.98 13.57
N GLY A 144 9.78 15.44 13.94
CA GLY A 144 9.50 15.04 15.32
C GLY A 144 10.44 13.95 15.83
N MET A 145 10.81 13.01 14.97
CA MET A 145 11.76 11.95 15.33
C MET A 145 13.18 12.49 15.54
N GLN A 146 13.61 13.48 14.74
CA GLN A 146 14.90 14.13 14.91
C GLN A 146 14.95 14.99 16.17
N GLY A 147 13.83 15.57 16.56
CA GLY A 147 13.73 16.42 17.75
C GLY A 147 13.69 15.64 19.07
N SER A 148 13.56 14.32 19.04
CA SER A 148 13.51 13.49 20.24
C SER A 148 14.85 12.85 20.61
N LEU A 149 15.92 13.29 19.98
CA LEU A 149 17.29 12.86 20.30
C LEU A 149 17.91 13.77 21.36
#